data_7716fe39aa25f38a16a8798c155f1556
#
_entry.id   7716fe39aa25f38a16a8798c155f1556
#
_cell.length_a   1.000
_cell.length_b   1.000
_cell.length_c   1.000
_cell.angle_alpha   90.00
_cell.angle_beta   90.00
_cell.angle_gamma   90.00
#
_symmetry.space_group_name_H-M   'P 1'
#
loop_
_entity.id
_entity.type
_entity.pdbx_description
1 polymer ?
#
loop_
_entity_poly.entity_id
_entity_poly.type
_entity_poly.pdbx_seq_one_letter_code
_entity_poly.pdbx_strand_id
1 'polypeptide(L)'
;LDVQNLTLSFGERTLFAGVSFSIKEREKVGFVGANGVGKTSLFKVICGDYTPDSGGAFLSKNCKLGYMEQHTCSAGNTVWNELVSVFAPLMELERQLEEVGDRLRSGQGDTAADIALQDRLTEQFQREGGLTYKSMTRSALLGLGFTEMQFDMSTDKLSGGQKSKLILAKLLLSKADFLLLDEPTNHLDIHAVEWLESFLSDFKGACLIVSHDRYFLDRITDKTIELENQKIRCFSGNYSVFLQKKAAEQKAIAEKYDNDMKEIARLEGIIAQQRQWNREKNIKTAESKEKVIQRIRDQLVVPDAKLQKIRFDFTPKCVSGEDVLSCDGLSKSFDGKVLFCDVSFDIKRQERVFLLGDNGCGKTTLLKILTGEYPRQDGTFRFGSNLLTGYFDQVQAKLDLTKTVIGEVWDTFPQM
;
A
#
# COMPACT_ATOMS: atom_id res chain seq x y z
N LEU A 1 13.48 -4.02 -14.42
CA LEU A 1 13.14 -2.62 -14.57
C LEU A 1 14.38 -1.77 -14.36
N ASP A 2 14.62 -0.82 -15.24
CA ASP A 2 15.67 0.19 -15.11
C ASP A 2 15.06 1.58 -15.32
N VAL A 3 15.16 2.45 -14.32
CA VAL A 3 14.70 3.83 -14.37
C VAL A 3 15.91 4.74 -14.41
N GLN A 4 15.98 5.61 -15.44
CA GLN A 4 17.16 6.42 -15.73
C GLN A 4 16.79 7.90 -15.83
N ASN A 5 17.39 8.72 -14.96
CA ASN A 5 17.28 10.19 -14.95
C ASN A 5 15.84 10.71 -15.09
N LEU A 6 14.90 10.00 -14.47
CA LEU A 6 13.47 10.26 -14.61
C LEU A 6 13.08 11.54 -13.88
N THR A 7 12.44 12.47 -14.60
CA THR A 7 11.87 13.70 -14.05
C THR A 7 10.39 13.77 -14.42
N LEU A 8 9.54 14.11 -13.46
CA LEU A 8 8.12 14.34 -13.68
C LEU A 8 7.62 15.53 -12.87
N SER A 9 6.93 16.44 -13.55
CA SER A 9 6.30 17.62 -12.95
C SER A 9 4.84 17.74 -13.38
N PHE A 10 4.01 18.33 -12.53
CA PHE A 10 2.65 18.72 -12.86
C PHE A 10 2.50 20.24 -12.62
N GLY A 11 2.43 21.00 -13.71
CA GLY A 11 2.48 22.46 -13.65
C GLY A 11 3.78 22.93 -12.99
N GLU A 12 3.69 23.71 -11.93
CA GLU A 12 4.86 24.22 -11.19
C GLU A 12 5.41 23.21 -10.16
N ARG A 13 4.72 22.11 -9.92
CA ARG A 13 5.10 21.12 -8.89
C ARG A 13 5.90 19.98 -9.50
N THR A 14 7.20 19.93 -9.19
CA THR A 14 8.04 18.77 -9.50
C THR A 14 7.83 17.67 -8.45
N LEU A 15 7.47 16.48 -8.89
CA LEU A 15 7.31 15.30 -8.02
C LEU A 15 8.63 14.60 -7.76
N PHE A 16 9.42 14.41 -8.82
CA PHE A 16 10.77 13.85 -8.72
C PHE A 16 11.64 14.37 -9.87
N ALA A 17 12.93 14.53 -9.59
CA ALA A 17 13.90 15.16 -10.49
C ALA A 17 15.16 14.28 -10.63
N GLY A 18 15.41 13.79 -11.85
CA GLY A 18 16.61 13.02 -12.19
C GLY A 18 16.78 11.73 -11.40
N VAL A 19 15.68 11.06 -11.04
CA VAL A 19 15.74 9.83 -10.23
C VAL A 19 16.16 8.64 -11.07
N SER A 20 17.02 7.78 -10.50
CA SER A 20 17.52 6.57 -11.15
C SER A 20 17.58 5.42 -10.16
N PHE A 21 17.06 4.26 -10.55
CA PHE A 21 17.13 3.01 -9.78
C PHE A 21 16.86 1.81 -10.68
N SER A 22 17.24 0.63 -10.22
CA SER A 22 16.97 -0.62 -10.93
C SER A 22 16.37 -1.68 -10.00
N ILE A 23 15.53 -2.53 -10.58
CA ILE A 23 14.94 -3.70 -9.93
C ILE A 23 15.29 -4.91 -10.78
N LYS A 24 15.95 -5.89 -10.15
CA LYS A 24 16.37 -7.13 -10.78
C LYS A 24 15.27 -8.17 -10.76
N GLU A 25 15.46 -9.26 -11.47
CA GLU A 25 14.58 -10.42 -11.42
C GLU A 25 14.45 -10.94 -9.98
N ARG A 26 13.25 -11.33 -9.60
CA ARG A 26 12.89 -11.86 -8.28
C ARG A 26 13.06 -10.91 -7.10
N GLU A 27 13.55 -9.68 -7.30
CA GLU A 27 13.61 -8.72 -6.19
C GLU A 27 12.18 -8.30 -5.74
N LYS A 28 11.97 -8.29 -4.43
CA LYS A 28 10.76 -7.79 -3.80
C LYS A 28 11.08 -6.43 -3.18
N VAL A 29 10.59 -5.37 -3.80
CA VAL A 29 10.98 -4.00 -3.46
C VAL A 29 9.83 -3.25 -2.83
N GLY A 30 10.02 -2.76 -1.61
CA GLY A 30 9.12 -1.81 -0.96
C GLY A 30 9.40 -0.38 -1.45
N PHE A 31 8.37 0.33 -1.87
CA PHE A 31 8.48 1.73 -2.30
C PHE A 31 7.77 2.63 -1.30
N VAL A 32 8.53 3.44 -0.57
CA VAL A 32 8.04 4.22 0.56
C VAL A 32 8.25 5.72 0.33
N GLY A 33 7.44 6.52 0.99
CA GLY A 33 7.47 7.99 0.91
C GLY A 33 6.18 8.59 1.47
N ALA A 34 6.18 9.88 1.77
CA ALA A 34 5.01 10.58 2.28
C ALA A 34 3.84 10.53 1.27
N ASN A 35 2.62 10.83 1.74
CA ASN A 35 1.47 10.94 0.83
C ASN A 35 1.64 12.12 -0.12
N GLY A 36 1.25 11.92 -1.39
CA GLY A 36 1.32 12.95 -2.42
C GLY A 36 2.72 13.26 -2.97
N VAL A 37 3.77 12.47 -2.64
CA VAL A 37 5.12 12.66 -3.22
C VAL A 37 5.26 12.13 -4.64
N GLY A 38 4.26 11.38 -5.16
CA GLY A 38 4.28 10.87 -6.54
C GLY A 38 4.49 9.35 -6.66
N LYS A 39 4.24 8.55 -5.62
CA LYS A 39 4.39 7.08 -5.69
C LYS A 39 3.54 6.46 -6.80
N THR A 40 2.24 6.74 -6.82
CA THR A 40 1.32 6.27 -7.87
C THR A 40 1.67 6.87 -9.24
N SER A 41 2.16 8.13 -9.28
CA SER A 41 2.59 8.75 -10.54
C SER A 41 3.81 8.04 -11.14
N LEU A 42 4.74 7.53 -10.31
CA LEU A 42 5.84 6.70 -10.78
C LEU A 42 5.32 5.40 -11.41
N PHE A 43 4.33 4.75 -10.80
CA PHE A 43 3.70 3.55 -11.37
C PHE A 43 3.09 3.84 -12.73
N LYS A 44 2.39 4.96 -12.88
CA LYS A 44 1.81 5.39 -14.18
C LYS A 44 2.87 5.69 -15.24
N VAL A 45 4.03 6.21 -14.85
CA VAL A 45 5.16 6.36 -15.79
C VAL A 45 5.72 4.99 -16.20
N ILE A 46 5.87 4.04 -15.26
CA ILE A 46 6.34 2.68 -15.56
C ILE A 46 5.37 1.94 -16.49
N CYS A 47 4.06 2.16 -16.31
CA CYS A 47 3.02 1.60 -17.17
C CYS A 47 2.94 2.27 -18.56
N GLY A 48 3.52 3.47 -18.73
CA GLY A 48 3.43 4.26 -19.94
C GLY A 48 2.21 5.18 -20.02
N ASP A 49 1.40 5.28 -18.94
CA ASP A 49 0.22 6.15 -18.87
C ASP A 49 0.61 7.63 -18.76
N TYR A 50 1.77 7.91 -18.15
CA TYR A 50 2.34 9.26 -18.06
C TYR A 50 3.65 9.36 -18.81
N THR A 51 3.79 10.42 -19.61
CA THR A 51 5.04 10.77 -20.28
C THR A 51 5.89 11.61 -19.32
N PRO A 52 7.11 11.19 -18.97
CA PRO A 52 8.00 12.00 -18.13
C PRO A 52 8.55 13.20 -18.88
N ASP A 53 8.94 14.25 -18.14
CA ASP A 53 9.59 15.46 -18.70
C ASP A 53 10.99 15.14 -19.23
N SER A 54 11.71 14.22 -18.56
CA SER A 54 13.01 13.72 -19.02
C SER A 54 13.28 12.32 -18.45
N GLY A 55 14.23 11.60 -19.09
CA GLY A 55 14.57 10.23 -18.70
C GLY A 55 13.51 9.22 -19.12
N GLY A 56 13.51 8.06 -18.45
CA GLY A 56 12.53 7.01 -18.76
C GLY A 56 12.62 5.80 -17.85
N ALA A 57 11.59 4.96 -17.94
CA ALA A 57 11.52 3.67 -17.29
C ALA A 57 11.52 2.55 -18.35
N PHE A 58 12.44 1.61 -18.24
CA PHE A 58 12.67 0.59 -19.25
C PHE A 58 12.50 -0.80 -18.64
N LEU A 59 11.59 -1.58 -19.23
CA LEU A 59 11.38 -2.99 -18.90
C LEU A 59 12.20 -3.87 -19.87
N SER A 60 12.59 -5.06 -19.40
CA SER A 60 13.24 -6.06 -20.29
C SER A 60 12.29 -6.46 -21.41
N LYS A 61 12.84 -6.77 -22.60
CA LYS A 61 12.09 -6.98 -23.86
C LYS A 61 10.90 -7.95 -23.77
N ASN A 62 10.92 -8.95 -22.91
CA ASN A 62 9.85 -9.96 -22.83
C ASN A 62 9.16 -9.94 -21.44
N CYS A 63 9.41 -8.92 -20.63
CA CYS A 63 8.83 -8.82 -19.31
C CYS A 63 7.35 -8.40 -19.38
N LYS A 64 6.49 -9.26 -18.88
CA LYS A 64 5.06 -8.95 -18.73
C LYS A 64 4.84 -8.17 -17.46
N LEU A 65 4.40 -6.93 -17.60
CA LEU A 65 4.05 -6.06 -16.50
C LEU A 65 2.60 -6.33 -16.06
N GLY A 66 2.39 -6.47 -14.76
CA GLY A 66 1.08 -6.51 -14.15
C GLY A 66 0.88 -5.29 -13.24
N TYR A 67 -0.21 -4.55 -13.47
CA TYR A 67 -0.62 -3.41 -12.66
C TYR A 67 -2.12 -3.42 -12.39
N MET A 68 -2.50 -3.10 -11.16
CA MET A 68 -3.89 -3.30 -10.69
C MET A 68 -4.91 -2.41 -11.39
N GLU A 69 -4.58 -1.17 -11.74
CA GLU A 69 -5.49 -0.25 -12.45
C GLU A 69 -5.80 -0.70 -13.90
N GLN A 70 -4.94 -1.54 -14.50
CA GLN A 70 -5.15 -2.06 -15.85
C GLN A 70 -6.20 -3.18 -15.92
N HIS A 71 -6.62 -3.70 -14.76
CA HIS A 71 -7.61 -4.74 -14.66
C HIS A 71 -8.96 -4.17 -14.22
N THR A 72 -9.99 -4.42 -14.97
CA THR A 72 -11.39 -4.07 -14.66
C THR A 72 -12.23 -5.34 -14.61
N CYS A 73 -13.36 -5.30 -13.91
CA CYS A 73 -14.31 -6.39 -13.92
C CYS A 73 -15.31 -6.17 -15.06
N SER A 74 -15.55 -7.21 -15.84
CA SER A 74 -16.57 -7.19 -16.91
C SER A 74 -17.96 -7.21 -16.29
N ALA A 75 -18.84 -6.32 -16.75
CA ALA A 75 -20.23 -6.29 -16.30
C ALA A 75 -20.96 -7.58 -16.71
N GLY A 76 -21.81 -8.11 -15.83
CA GLY A 76 -22.63 -9.27 -16.09
C GLY A 76 -21.91 -10.63 -16.01
N ASN A 77 -20.62 -10.65 -15.76
CA ASN A 77 -19.86 -11.89 -15.58
C ASN A 77 -20.00 -12.43 -14.15
N THR A 78 -19.74 -13.73 -13.94
CA THR A 78 -19.63 -14.29 -12.58
C THR A 78 -18.24 -14.11 -12.03
N VAL A 79 -18.09 -14.12 -10.69
CA VAL A 79 -16.79 -14.03 -10.00
C VAL A 79 -15.83 -15.09 -10.52
N TRP A 80 -16.30 -16.32 -10.66
CA TRP A 80 -15.51 -17.43 -11.19
C TRP A 80 -15.07 -17.20 -12.63
N ASN A 81 -16.02 -16.92 -13.52
CA ASN A 81 -15.72 -16.71 -14.94
C ASN A 81 -14.81 -15.51 -15.17
N GLU A 82 -14.99 -14.45 -14.38
CA GLU A 82 -14.14 -13.27 -14.45
C GLU A 82 -12.69 -13.60 -14.11
N LEU A 83 -12.45 -14.45 -13.10
CA LEU A 83 -11.09 -14.82 -12.72
C LEU A 83 -10.50 -15.87 -13.66
N VAL A 84 -11.28 -16.87 -14.06
CA VAL A 84 -10.83 -17.91 -15.01
C VAL A 84 -10.48 -17.31 -16.38
N SER A 85 -11.10 -16.18 -16.77
CA SER A 85 -10.80 -15.51 -18.04
C SER A 85 -9.34 -15.11 -18.22
N VAL A 86 -8.57 -14.98 -17.12
CA VAL A 86 -7.11 -14.78 -17.15
C VAL A 86 -6.40 -15.92 -17.87
N PHE A 87 -6.99 -17.11 -17.84
CA PHE A 87 -6.49 -18.33 -18.47
C PHE A 87 -7.18 -18.63 -19.81
N ALA A 88 -7.70 -17.60 -20.50
CA ALA A 88 -8.40 -17.79 -21.78
C ALA A 88 -7.64 -18.67 -22.79
N PRO A 89 -6.31 -18.59 -22.96
CA PRO A 89 -5.57 -19.50 -23.82
C PRO A 89 -5.67 -20.97 -23.40
N LEU A 90 -5.67 -21.26 -22.08
CA LEU A 90 -5.82 -22.62 -21.57
C LEU A 90 -7.25 -23.13 -21.72
N MET A 91 -8.25 -22.27 -21.55
CA MET A 91 -9.65 -22.62 -21.80
C MET A 91 -9.90 -22.97 -23.27
N GLU A 92 -9.25 -22.24 -24.17
CA GLU A 92 -9.34 -22.56 -25.61
C GLU A 92 -8.67 -23.89 -25.94
N LEU A 93 -7.51 -24.19 -25.34
CA LEU A 93 -6.89 -25.51 -25.49
C LEU A 93 -7.76 -26.63 -24.91
N GLU A 94 -8.39 -26.43 -23.78
CA GLU A 94 -9.33 -27.39 -23.17
C GLU A 94 -10.53 -27.64 -24.09
N ARG A 95 -11.12 -26.60 -24.67
CA ARG A 95 -12.19 -26.69 -25.65
C ARG A 95 -11.77 -27.50 -26.89
N GLN A 96 -10.58 -27.21 -27.44
CA GLN A 96 -10.03 -27.94 -28.57
C GLN A 96 -9.80 -29.43 -28.27
N LEU A 97 -9.31 -29.74 -27.05
CA LEU A 97 -9.15 -31.11 -26.59
C LEU A 97 -10.49 -31.85 -26.50
N GLU A 98 -11.53 -31.19 -25.98
CA GLU A 98 -12.88 -31.77 -25.92
C GLU A 98 -13.43 -32.02 -27.33
N GLU A 99 -13.29 -31.07 -28.25
CA GLU A 99 -13.76 -31.23 -29.66
C GLU A 99 -13.03 -32.38 -30.38
N VAL A 100 -11.73 -32.53 -30.23
CA VAL A 100 -10.95 -33.65 -30.78
C VAL A 100 -11.39 -34.96 -30.14
N GLY A 101 -11.60 -34.97 -28.82
CA GLY A 101 -12.12 -36.14 -28.10
C GLY A 101 -13.49 -36.57 -28.57
N ASP A 102 -14.40 -35.65 -28.88
CA ASP A 102 -15.74 -35.94 -29.41
C ASP A 102 -15.68 -36.47 -30.85
N ARG A 103 -14.81 -35.92 -31.71
CA ARG A 103 -14.58 -36.49 -33.05
C ARG A 103 -14.06 -37.92 -33.01
N LEU A 104 -13.11 -38.21 -32.13
CA LEU A 104 -12.56 -39.55 -31.93
C LEU A 104 -13.64 -40.54 -31.42
N ARG A 105 -14.51 -40.09 -30.48
CA ARG A 105 -15.63 -40.91 -29.98
C ARG A 105 -16.69 -41.20 -31.04
N SER A 106 -16.96 -40.19 -31.88
CA SER A 106 -17.98 -40.31 -32.95
C SER A 106 -17.50 -41.04 -34.20
N GLY A 107 -16.18 -41.32 -34.31
CA GLY A 107 -15.59 -41.94 -35.50
C GLY A 107 -15.64 -41.07 -36.77
N GLN A 108 -15.86 -39.76 -36.60
CA GLN A 108 -15.90 -38.80 -37.70
C GLN A 108 -14.52 -38.19 -37.91
N GLY A 109 -13.89 -38.41 -39.07
CA GLY A 109 -12.62 -37.80 -39.45
C GLY A 109 -11.47 -38.80 -39.61
N ASP A 110 -10.23 -38.26 -39.77
CA ASP A 110 -9.02 -39.08 -39.84
C ASP A 110 -8.55 -39.37 -38.42
N THR A 111 -8.83 -40.59 -37.95
CA THR A 111 -8.50 -41.06 -36.62
C THR A 111 -7.01 -40.91 -36.28
N ALA A 112 -6.10 -41.14 -37.25
CA ALA A 112 -4.66 -41.04 -37.03
C ALA A 112 -4.24 -39.55 -36.84
N ALA A 113 -4.78 -38.66 -37.64
CA ALA A 113 -4.54 -37.21 -37.53
C ALA A 113 -5.12 -36.62 -36.23
N ASP A 114 -6.32 -37.05 -35.84
CA ASP A 114 -6.97 -36.59 -34.59
C ASP A 114 -6.24 -37.09 -33.35
N ILE A 115 -5.69 -38.33 -33.32
CA ILE A 115 -4.83 -38.81 -32.22
C ILE A 115 -3.56 -37.96 -32.12
N ALA A 116 -2.84 -37.72 -33.23
CA ALA A 116 -1.65 -36.91 -33.23
C ALA A 116 -1.93 -35.46 -32.79
N LEU A 117 -3.09 -34.90 -33.14
CA LEU A 117 -3.52 -33.57 -32.67
C LEU A 117 -3.85 -33.58 -31.19
N GLN A 118 -4.53 -34.60 -30.68
CA GLN A 118 -4.86 -34.75 -29.26
C GLN A 118 -3.58 -34.84 -28.42
N ASP A 119 -2.59 -35.62 -28.82
CA ASP A 119 -1.33 -35.78 -28.13
C ASP A 119 -0.58 -34.41 -28.00
N ARG A 120 -0.50 -33.69 -29.12
CA ARG A 120 0.12 -32.37 -29.18
C ARG A 120 -0.58 -31.34 -28.28
N LEU A 121 -1.91 -31.27 -28.36
CA LEU A 121 -2.71 -30.37 -27.56
C LEU A 121 -2.62 -30.73 -26.04
N THR A 122 -2.61 -32.03 -25.72
CA THR A 122 -2.46 -32.51 -24.35
C THR A 122 -1.10 -32.12 -23.77
N GLU A 123 -0.02 -32.31 -24.53
CA GLU A 123 1.32 -31.91 -24.11
C GLU A 123 1.42 -30.40 -23.91
N GLN A 124 0.85 -29.62 -24.84
CA GLN A 124 0.81 -28.16 -24.72
C GLN A 124 -0.01 -27.74 -23.50
N PHE A 125 -1.19 -28.29 -23.28
CA PHE A 125 -2.08 -27.99 -22.15
C PHE A 125 -1.38 -28.29 -20.81
N GLN A 126 -0.71 -29.44 -20.69
CA GLN A 126 0.03 -29.80 -19.49
C GLN A 126 1.21 -28.87 -19.24
N ARG A 127 2.01 -28.59 -20.27
CA ARG A 127 3.18 -27.69 -20.18
C ARG A 127 2.79 -26.27 -19.77
N GLU A 128 1.65 -25.77 -20.23
CA GLU A 128 1.18 -24.43 -19.92
C GLU A 128 0.44 -24.32 -18.57
N GLY A 129 0.26 -25.44 -17.85
CA GLY A 129 -0.35 -25.49 -16.53
C GLY A 129 -1.86 -25.75 -16.55
N GLY A 130 -2.38 -26.34 -17.62
CA GLY A 130 -3.81 -26.64 -17.78
C GLY A 130 -4.40 -27.53 -16.68
N LEU A 131 -3.59 -28.42 -16.07
CA LEU A 131 -4.06 -29.26 -14.97
C LEU A 131 -4.30 -28.51 -13.66
N THR A 132 -3.73 -27.31 -13.50
CA THR A 132 -3.72 -26.59 -12.20
C THR A 132 -4.46 -25.26 -12.23
N TYR A 133 -4.79 -24.69 -13.39
CA TYR A 133 -5.34 -23.33 -13.46
C TYR A 133 -6.70 -23.18 -12.73
N LYS A 134 -7.56 -24.21 -12.76
CA LYS A 134 -8.85 -24.20 -12.04
C LYS A 134 -8.64 -24.23 -10.51
N SER A 135 -7.68 -25.04 -10.04
CA SER A 135 -7.35 -25.10 -8.62
C SER A 135 -6.66 -23.82 -8.14
N MET A 136 -5.81 -23.21 -8.97
CA MET A 136 -5.21 -21.90 -8.67
C MET A 136 -6.25 -20.80 -8.57
N THR A 137 -7.21 -20.78 -9.50
CA THR A 137 -8.36 -19.84 -9.48
C THR A 137 -9.16 -19.99 -8.18
N ARG A 138 -9.51 -21.22 -7.81
CA ARG A 138 -10.24 -21.52 -6.57
C ARG A 138 -9.44 -21.08 -5.33
N SER A 139 -8.17 -21.43 -5.26
CA SER A 139 -7.29 -21.07 -4.17
C SER A 139 -7.18 -19.54 -4.00
N ALA A 140 -7.05 -18.80 -5.09
CA ALA A 140 -6.96 -17.35 -5.06
C ALA A 140 -8.27 -16.71 -4.55
N LEU A 141 -9.43 -17.19 -5.00
CA LEU A 141 -10.73 -16.70 -4.52
C LEU A 141 -10.92 -16.97 -3.03
N LEU A 142 -10.68 -18.22 -2.58
CA LEU A 142 -10.82 -18.60 -1.18
C LEU A 142 -9.81 -17.83 -0.30
N GLY A 143 -8.57 -17.73 -0.76
CA GLY A 143 -7.51 -17.00 -0.06
C GLY A 143 -7.81 -15.50 0.13
N LEU A 144 -8.49 -14.88 -0.83
CA LEU A 144 -8.92 -13.49 -0.71
C LEU A 144 -10.29 -13.33 -0.01
N GLY A 145 -10.82 -14.41 0.57
CA GLY A 145 -12.01 -14.38 1.41
C GLY A 145 -13.34 -14.43 0.65
N PHE A 146 -13.36 -14.92 -0.61
CA PHE A 146 -14.61 -15.30 -1.28
C PHE A 146 -15.04 -16.68 -0.81
N THR A 147 -16.34 -16.87 -0.61
CA THR A 147 -16.92 -18.19 -0.34
C THR A 147 -17.30 -18.86 -1.65
N GLU A 148 -17.41 -20.20 -1.65
CA GLU A 148 -17.84 -20.93 -2.86
C GLU A 148 -19.21 -20.51 -3.37
N MET A 149 -20.14 -20.15 -2.47
CA MET A 149 -21.45 -19.63 -2.82
C MET A 149 -21.38 -18.30 -3.62
N GLN A 150 -20.28 -17.56 -3.50
CA GLN A 150 -20.07 -16.29 -4.21
C GLN A 150 -19.44 -16.50 -5.59
N PHE A 151 -18.97 -17.69 -5.94
CA PHE A 151 -18.32 -17.92 -7.22
C PHE A 151 -19.26 -17.69 -8.42
N ASP A 152 -20.53 -18.05 -8.26
CA ASP A 152 -21.56 -17.85 -9.30
C ASP A 152 -22.24 -16.48 -9.20
N MET A 153 -21.85 -15.65 -8.23
CA MET A 153 -22.41 -14.32 -8.07
C MET A 153 -21.94 -13.40 -9.21
N SER A 154 -22.84 -12.57 -9.73
CA SER A 154 -22.49 -11.54 -10.72
C SER A 154 -21.54 -10.50 -10.11
N THR A 155 -20.51 -10.11 -10.87
CA THR A 155 -19.56 -9.06 -10.52
C THR A 155 -20.22 -7.71 -10.23
N ASP A 156 -21.40 -7.46 -10.80
CA ASP A 156 -22.17 -6.23 -10.58
C ASP A 156 -22.68 -6.10 -9.13
N LYS A 157 -22.96 -7.26 -8.49
CA LYS A 157 -23.46 -7.33 -7.11
C LYS A 157 -22.36 -7.24 -6.05
N LEU A 158 -21.10 -7.21 -6.48
CA LEU A 158 -19.98 -7.11 -5.57
C LEU A 158 -19.86 -5.71 -4.96
N SER A 159 -19.51 -5.64 -3.68
CA SER A 159 -19.09 -4.40 -3.06
C SER A 159 -17.78 -3.88 -3.66
N GLY A 160 -17.47 -2.58 -3.48
CA GLY A 160 -16.21 -2.01 -3.95
C GLY A 160 -14.97 -2.77 -3.46
N GLY A 161 -14.94 -3.14 -2.18
CA GLY A 161 -13.85 -3.93 -1.62
C GLY A 161 -13.73 -5.35 -2.21
N GLN A 162 -14.88 -6.01 -2.50
CA GLN A 162 -14.88 -7.32 -3.18
C GLN A 162 -14.41 -7.20 -4.63
N LYS A 163 -14.78 -6.13 -5.34
CA LYS A 163 -14.26 -5.85 -6.69
C LYS A 163 -12.75 -5.66 -6.66
N SER A 164 -12.22 -4.90 -5.70
CA SER A 164 -10.77 -4.72 -5.52
C SER A 164 -10.05 -6.04 -5.25
N LYS A 165 -10.61 -6.91 -4.41
CA LYS A 165 -10.09 -8.27 -4.17
C LYS A 165 -10.06 -9.13 -5.45
N LEU A 166 -11.12 -9.09 -6.25
CA LEU A 166 -11.20 -9.83 -7.51
C LEU A 166 -10.20 -9.31 -8.55
N ILE A 167 -10.03 -8.00 -8.65
CA ILE A 167 -9.02 -7.37 -9.51
C ILE A 167 -7.61 -7.77 -9.07
N LEU A 168 -7.34 -7.77 -7.77
CA LEU A 168 -6.07 -8.24 -7.23
C LEU A 168 -5.84 -9.73 -7.59
N ALA A 169 -6.84 -10.59 -7.43
CA ALA A 169 -6.75 -11.99 -7.86
C ALA A 169 -6.40 -12.14 -9.35
N LYS A 170 -7.06 -11.37 -10.21
CA LYS A 170 -6.75 -11.33 -11.67
C LYS A 170 -5.30 -10.96 -11.92
N LEU A 171 -4.83 -9.93 -11.26
CA LEU A 171 -3.45 -9.47 -11.38
C LEU A 171 -2.45 -10.57 -10.96
N LEU A 172 -2.67 -11.18 -9.79
CA LEU A 172 -1.77 -12.21 -9.25
C LEU A 172 -1.71 -13.46 -10.16
N LEU A 173 -2.81 -13.82 -10.81
CA LEU A 173 -2.89 -14.98 -11.71
C LEU A 173 -2.51 -14.66 -13.16
N SER A 174 -2.24 -13.41 -13.52
CA SER A 174 -1.99 -12.96 -14.90
C SER A 174 -0.69 -13.46 -15.55
N LYS A 175 0.10 -14.29 -14.84
CA LYS A 175 1.44 -14.73 -15.28
C LYS A 175 2.36 -13.55 -15.62
N ALA A 176 2.24 -12.44 -14.89
CA ALA A 176 3.16 -11.31 -15.00
C ALA A 176 4.52 -11.69 -14.43
N ASP A 177 5.58 -11.15 -15.04
CA ASP A 177 6.97 -11.32 -14.57
C ASP A 177 7.34 -10.22 -13.57
N PHE A 178 6.65 -9.09 -13.64
CA PHE A 178 6.85 -7.94 -12.77
C PHE A 178 5.51 -7.36 -12.31
N LEU A 179 5.30 -7.28 -11.00
CA LEU A 179 4.07 -6.77 -10.39
C LEU A 179 4.28 -5.37 -9.79
N LEU A 180 3.39 -4.45 -10.13
CA LEU A 180 3.23 -3.16 -9.46
C LEU A 180 2.00 -3.23 -8.57
N LEU A 181 2.21 -3.12 -7.25
CA LEU A 181 1.16 -3.24 -6.25
C LEU A 181 1.05 -1.93 -5.47
N ASP A 182 -0.04 -1.19 -5.68
CA ASP A 182 -0.35 0.04 -4.96
C ASP A 182 -1.39 -0.24 -3.87
N GLU A 183 -0.95 -0.19 -2.61
CA GLU A 183 -1.75 -0.46 -1.42
C GLU A 183 -2.55 -1.78 -1.50
N PRO A 184 -1.91 -2.93 -1.79
CA PRO A 184 -2.61 -4.19 -2.04
C PRO A 184 -3.31 -4.75 -0.80
N THR A 185 -2.94 -4.32 0.39
CA THR A 185 -3.55 -4.72 1.67
C THR A 185 -4.84 -3.97 1.99
N ASN A 186 -5.16 -2.89 1.26
CA ASN A 186 -6.40 -2.15 1.47
C ASN A 186 -7.62 -3.05 1.21
N HIS A 187 -8.59 -2.97 2.09
CA HIS A 187 -9.83 -3.75 2.04
C HIS A 187 -9.66 -5.27 2.27
N LEU A 188 -8.45 -5.75 2.55
CA LEU A 188 -8.21 -7.13 2.94
C LEU A 188 -8.44 -7.30 4.46
N ASP A 189 -8.93 -8.47 4.84
CA ASP A 189 -8.90 -8.93 6.23
C ASP A 189 -7.58 -9.64 6.53
N ILE A 190 -7.36 -10.01 7.78
CA ILE A 190 -6.10 -10.60 8.24
C ILE A 190 -5.77 -11.87 7.45
N HIS A 191 -6.75 -12.73 7.21
CA HIS A 191 -6.55 -14.00 6.49
C HIS A 191 -6.18 -13.76 5.02
N ALA A 192 -6.83 -12.79 4.38
CA ALA A 192 -6.49 -12.42 3.00
C ALA A 192 -5.09 -11.78 2.89
N VAL A 193 -4.65 -11.00 3.89
CA VAL A 193 -3.28 -10.47 3.95
C VAL A 193 -2.27 -11.60 4.12
N GLU A 194 -2.49 -12.56 5.04
CA GLU A 194 -1.61 -13.72 5.24
C GLU A 194 -1.50 -14.58 3.98
N TRP A 195 -2.62 -14.79 3.27
CA TRP A 195 -2.61 -15.48 1.99
C TRP A 195 -1.79 -14.71 0.94
N LEU A 196 -1.97 -13.38 0.84
CA LEU A 196 -1.22 -12.53 -0.08
C LEU A 196 0.29 -12.55 0.22
N GLU A 197 0.66 -12.53 1.50
CA GLU A 197 2.05 -12.67 1.93
C GLU A 197 2.66 -13.99 1.45
N SER A 198 1.95 -15.11 1.66
CA SER A 198 2.40 -16.43 1.19
C SER A 198 2.53 -16.47 -0.33
N PHE A 199 1.54 -15.94 -1.04
CA PHE A 199 1.56 -15.88 -2.51
C PHE A 199 2.77 -15.09 -3.03
N LEU A 200 3.01 -13.88 -2.49
CA LEU A 200 4.12 -13.03 -2.93
C LEU A 200 5.49 -13.57 -2.55
N SER A 201 5.60 -14.30 -1.44
CA SER A 201 6.83 -15.01 -1.05
C SER A 201 7.19 -16.10 -2.07
N ASP A 202 6.20 -16.85 -2.56
CA ASP A 202 6.38 -17.91 -3.55
C ASP A 202 6.49 -17.40 -5.00
N PHE A 203 6.08 -16.17 -5.24
CA PHE A 203 6.07 -15.57 -6.57
C PHE A 203 7.49 -15.47 -7.14
N LYS A 204 7.72 -16.03 -8.32
CA LYS A 204 9.04 -16.12 -8.97
C LYS A 204 9.46 -14.84 -9.69
N GLY A 205 8.53 -13.92 -9.96
CA GLY A 205 8.80 -12.62 -10.59
C GLY A 205 9.27 -11.57 -9.59
N ALA A 206 9.53 -10.37 -10.09
CA ALA A 206 9.85 -9.21 -9.27
C ALA A 206 8.59 -8.43 -8.88
N CYS A 207 8.64 -7.69 -7.77
CA CYS A 207 7.55 -6.84 -7.33
C CYS A 207 8.07 -5.46 -6.91
N LEU A 208 7.28 -4.41 -7.21
CA LEU A 208 7.42 -3.09 -6.60
C LEU A 208 6.12 -2.78 -5.86
N ILE A 209 6.21 -2.62 -4.55
CA ILE A 209 5.07 -2.59 -3.64
C ILE A 209 5.05 -1.26 -2.90
N VAL A 210 3.96 -0.51 -3.03
CA VAL A 210 3.62 0.61 -2.16
C VAL A 210 2.65 0.09 -1.11
N SER A 211 2.96 0.25 0.17
CA SER A 211 2.02 -0.04 1.25
C SER A 211 2.28 0.82 2.48
N HIS A 212 1.22 1.14 3.21
CA HIS A 212 1.27 1.72 4.54
C HIS A 212 1.37 0.66 5.65
N ASP A 213 1.14 -0.60 5.32
CA ASP A 213 1.32 -1.73 6.23
C ASP A 213 2.80 -2.09 6.35
N ARG A 214 3.39 -1.66 7.46
CA ARG A 214 4.81 -1.87 7.74
C ARG A 214 5.15 -3.34 7.98
N TYR A 215 4.23 -4.08 8.60
CA TYR A 215 4.42 -5.49 8.87
C TYR A 215 4.43 -6.30 7.59
N PHE A 216 3.51 -6.01 6.68
CA PHE A 216 3.46 -6.60 5.35
C PHE A 216 4.75 -6.33 4.55
N LEU A 217 5.21 -5.07 4.52
CA LEU A 217 6.48 -4.74 3.85
C LEU A 217 7.67 -5.47 4.47
N ASP A 218 7.71 -5.57 5.80
CA ASP A 218 8.80 -6.26 6.52
C ASP A 218 8.92 -7.74 6.17
N ARG A 219 7.78 -8.40 5.91
CA ARG A 219 7.77 -9.83 5.58
C ARG A 219 8.11 -10.13 4.13
N ILE A 220 7.76 -9.22 3.21
CA ILE A 220 7.82 -9.51 1.77
C ILE A 220 9.07 -8.90 1.13
N THR A 221 9.55 -7.75 1.59
CA THR A 221 10.56 -6.99 0.84
C THR A 221 11.99 -7.30 1.26
N ASP A 222 12.87 -7.40 0.25
CA ASP A 222 14.32 -7.57 0.41
C ASP A 222 15.08 -6.26 0.23
N LYS A 223 14.43 -5.26 -0.35
CA LYS A 223 14.98 -3.95 -0.68
C LYS A 223 13.90 -2.89 -0.47
N THR A 224 14.31 -1.74 0.03
CA THR A 224 13.41 -0.59 0.20
C THR A 224 13.92 0.58 -0.61
N ILE A 225 13.04 1.20 -1.39
CA ILE A 225 13.29 2.44 -2.13
C ILE A 225 12.47 3.54 -1.49
N GLU A 226 13.12 4.61 -1.09
CA GLU A 226 12.48 5.79 -0.52
C GLU A 226 12.45 6.94 -1.51
N LEU A 227 11.27 7.55 -1.68
CA LEU A 227 11.09 8.80 -2.40
C LEU A 227 10.86 9.93 -1.38
N GLU A 228 11.86 10.80 -1.24
CA GLU A 228 11.83 11.93 -0.31
C GLU A 228 12.54 13.14 -0.93
N ASN A 229 11.99 14.33 -0.76
CA ASN A 229 12.56 15.58 -1.30
C ASN A 229 12.88 15.49 -2.80
N GLN A 230 11.96 14.93 -3.61
CA GLN A 230 12.09 14.74 -5.07
C GLN A 230 13.24 13.80 -5.49
N LYS A 231 13.88 13.11 -4.56
CA LYS A 231 15.01 12.21 -4.79
C LYS A 231 14.67 10.79 -4.35
N ILE A 232 15.35 9.83 -4.96
CA ILE A 232 15.25 8.43 -4.59
C ILE A 232 16.50 7.99 -3.86
N ARG A 233 16.31 7.21 -2.79
CA ARG A 233 17.36 6.48 -2.08
C ARG A 233 17.00 5.00 -2.01
N CYS A 234 18.00 4.15 -2.26
CA CYS A 234 17.82 2.70 -2.23
C CYS A 234 18.53 2.11 -1.02
N PHE A 235 17.82 1.28 -0.28
CA PHE A 235 18.35 0.59 0.90
C PHE A 235 18.19 -0.92 0.72
N SER A 236 19.27 -1.67 0.92
CA SER A 236 19.19 -3.13 1.00
C SER A 236 18.63 -3.53 2.36
N GLY A 237 17.65 -4.42 2.36
CA GLY A 237 16.92 -4.90 3.51
C GLY A 237 15.46 -4.49 3.49
N ASN A 238 14.69 -5.11 4.40
CA ASN A 238 13.27 -4.87 4.59
C ASN A 238 13.00 -3.48 5.23
N TYR A 239 11.74 -3.19 5.50
CA TYR A 239 11.32 -1.89 6.01
C TYR A 239 11.95 -1.55 7.38
N SER A 240 12.06 -2.51 8.29
CA SER A 240 12.69 -2.31 9.61
C SER A 240 14.18 -1.98 9.50
N VAL A 241 14.90 -2.69 8.63
CA VAL A 241 16.33 -2.42 8.35
C VAL A 241 16.50 -1.04 7.71
N PHE A 242 15.61 -0.67 6.78
CA PHE A 242 15.58 0.68 6.20
C PHE A 242 15.45 1.76 7.29
N LEU A 243 14.47 1.62 8.21
CA LEU A 243 14.27 2.59 9.29
C LEU A 243 15.51 2.74 10.19
N GLN A 244 16.18 1.61 10.52
CA GLN A 244 17.41 1.65 11.31
C GLN A 244 18.54 2.38 10.59
N LYS A 245 18.75 2.07 9.31
CA LYS A 245 19.76 2.73 8.48
C LYS A 245 19.48 4.23 8.34
N LYS A 246 18.22 4.60 8.03
CA LYS A 246 17.82 6.01 7.92
C LYS A 246 18.03 6.75 9.23
N ALA A 247 17.67 6.17 10.36
CA ALA A 247 17.89 6.78 11.68
C ALA A 247 19.39 6.97 11.99
N ALA A 248 20.22 5.99 11.65
CA ALA A 248 21.68 6.08 11.81
C ALA A 248 22.29 7.17 10.92
N GLU A 249 21.89 7.24 9.65
CA GLU A 249 22.34 8.30 8.72
C GLU A 249 21.93 9.70 9.21
N GLN A 250 20.67 9.87 9.62
CA GLN A 250 20.19 11.15 10.15
C GLN A 250 20.95 11.57 11.41
N LYS A 251 21.25 10.61 12.29
CA LYS A 251 22.06 10.88 13.49
C LYS A 251 23.48 11.32 13.12
N ALA A 252 24.12 10.61 12.19
CA ALA A 252 25.47 10.96 11.73
C ALA A 252 25.53 12.34 11.06
N ILE A 253 24.51 12.69 10.25
CA ILE A 253 24.40 14.02 9.63
C ILE A 253 24.24 15.10 10.72
N ALA A 254 23.37 14.87 11.72
CA ALA A 254 23.17 15.82 12.81
C ALA A 254 24.45 16.02 13.66
N GLU A 255 25.14 14.94 14.00
CA GLU A 255 26.42 15.00 14.75
C GLU A 255 27.49 15.73 13.94
N LYS A 256 27.61 15.47 12.64
CA LYS A 256 28.54 16.18 11.76
C LYS A 256 28.20 17.67 11.70
N TYR A 257 26.94 18.02 11.50
CA TYR A 257 26.48 19.41 11.46
C TYR A 257 26.81 20.15 12.75
N ASP A 258 26.52 19.54 13.91
CA ASP A 258 26.84 20.14 15.21
C ASP A 258 28.36 20.34 15.40
N ASN A 259 29.20 19.41 14.96
CA ASN A 259 30.65 19.52 15.01
C ASN A 259 31.16 20.62 14.05
N ASP A 260 30.67 20.68 12.83
CA ASP A 260 31.02 21.69 11.84
C ASP A 260 30.62 23.09 12.32
N MET A 261 29.44 23.26 12.94
CA MET A 261 28.98 24.52 13.52
C MET A 261 29.85 24.96 14.73
N LYS A 262 30.26 24.02 15.59
CA LYS A 262 31.19 24.32 16.69
C LYS A 262 32.57 24.77 16.19
N GLU A 263 33.07 24.12 15.13
CA GLU A 263 34.37 24.50 14.54
C GLU A 263 34.28 25.87 13.84
N ILE A 264 33.18 26.18 13.14
CA ILE A 264 32.94 27.51 12.59
C ILE A 264 32.95 28.57 13.68
N ALA A 265 32.19 28.37 14.76
CA ALA A 265 32.14 29.31 15.89
C ALA A 265 33.51 29.50 16.56
N ARG A 266 34.31 28.43 16.72
CA ARG A 266 35.67 28.48 17.22
C ARG A 266 36.57 29.31 16.32
N LEU A 267 36.53 29.09 15.01
CA LEU A 267 37.35 29.83 14.04
C LEU A 267 36.93 31.29 13.95
N GLU A 268 35.64 31.61 14.00
CA GLU A 268 35.12 32.99 14.05
C GLU A 268 35.61 33.72 15.27
N GLY A 269 35.63 33.08 16.44
CA GLY A 269 36.22 33.67 17.67
C GLY A 269 37.71 33.98 17.52
N ILE A 270 38.48 33.09 16.89
CA ILE A 270 39.92 33.33 16.66
C ILE A 270 40.13 34.49 15.66
N ILE A 271 39.29 34.55 14.59
CA ILE A 271 39.36 35.63 13.61
C ILE A 271 39.07 36.99 14.26
N ALA A 272 38.04 37.08 15.09
CA ALA A 272 37.68 38.28 15.85
C ALA A 272 38.85 38.76 16.70
N GLN A 273 39.49 37.84 17.45
CA GLN A 273 40.64 38.14 18.28
C GLN A 273 41.88 38.61 17.48
N GLN A 274 42.17 37.95 16.34
CA GLN A 274 43.30 38.30 15.48
C GLN A 274 43.10 39.65 14.79
N ARG A 275 41.88 40.01 14.37
CA ARG A 275 41.53 41.31 13.80
C ARG A 275 41.69 42.45 14.84
N GLN A 276 41.36 42.18 16.09
CA GLN A 276 41.52 43.14 17.19
C GLN A 276 42.98 43.52 17.42
N TRP A 277 43.94 42.63 17.19
CA TRP A 277 45.38 42.90 17.35
C TRP A 277 46.03 43.63 16.17
N ASN A 278 45.34 43.89 15.08
CA ASN A 278 45.65 44.75 13.93
C ASN A 278 47.11 44.70 13.40
N ARG A 279 47.76 43.51 13.45
CA ARG A 279 49.10 43.29 12.86
C ARG A 279 48.97 42.61 11.52
N GLU A 280 49.76 43.02 10.53
CA GLU A 280 49.68 42.51 9.15
C GLU A 280 49.73 40.98 9.02
N LYS A 281 50.57 40.33 9.85
CA LYS A 281 50.68 38.87 9.99
C LYS A 281 49.37 38.21 10.49
N ASN A 282 48.67 38.87 11.41
CA ASN A 282 47.43 38.39 12.00
C ASN A 282 46.26 38.50 10.98
N ILE A 283 46.27 39.55 10.13
CA ILE A 283 45.26 39.72 9.08
C ILE A 283 45.36 38.60 8.05
N LYS A 284 46.57 38.26 7.57
CA LYS A 284 46.76 37.13 6.64
C LYS A 284 46.33 35.79 7.25
N THR A 285 46.53 35.60 8.54
CA THR A 285 46.10 34.39 9.25
C THR A 285 44.56 34.34 9.38
N ALA A 286 43.91 35.49 9.65
CA ALA A 286 42.44 35.60 9.67
C ALA A 286 41.84 35.27 8.32
N GLU A 287 42.37 35.82 7.21
CA GLU A 287 41.91 35.52 5.85
C GLU A 287 42.07 34.04 5.50
N SER A 288 43.15 33.38 5.95
CA SER A 288 43.32 31.95 5.75
C SER A 288 42.23 31.12 6.47
N LYS A 289 41.87 31.53 7.69
CA LYS A 289 40.80 30.89 8.48
C LYS A 289 39.42 31.15 7.88
N GLU A 290 39.16 32.32 7.32
CA GLU A 290 37.94 32.61 6.60
C GLU A 290 37.74 31.67 5.39
N LYS A 291 38.83 31.38 4.65
CA LYS A 291 38.78 30.36 3.58
C LYS A 291 38.45 28.98 4.09
N VAL A 292 38.89 28.61 5.30
CA VAL A 292 38.53 27.33 5.93
C VAL A 292 37.05 27.30 6.29
N ILE A 293 36.56 28.38 6.92
CA ILE A 293 35.11 28.49 7.25
C ILE A 293 34.26 28.38 5.96
N GLN A 294 34.66 29.06 4.87
CA GLN A 294 33.94 28.98 3.63
C GLN A 294 33.89 27.56 3.08
N ARG A 295 34.99 26.80 3.13
CA ARG A 295 35.03 25.38 2.73
C ARG A 295 34.11 24.52 3.59
N ILE A 296 34.07 24.75 4.92
CA ILE A 296 33.18 24.01 5.82
C ILE A 296 31.72 24.35 5.46
N ARG A 297 31.40 25.63 5.23
CA ARG A 297 30.05 26.06 4.84
C ARG A 297 29.61 25.48 3.50
N ASP A 298 30.51 25.41 2.51
CA ASP A 298 30.23 24.84 1.19
C ASP A 298 29.93 23.32 1.26
N GLN A 299 30.45 22.64 2.29
CA GLN A 299 30.25 21.20 2.55
C GLN A 299 29.20 20.92 3.62
N LEU A 300 28.61 21.96 4.21
CA LEU A 300 27.66 21.82 5.31
C LEU A 300 26.36 21.21 4.80
N VAL A 301 26.07 20.01 5.27
CA VAL A 301 24.79 19.34 5.04
C VAL A 301 23.86 19.69 6.20
N VAL A 302 22.86 20.52 5.94
CA VAL A 302 21.84 20.84 6.94
C VAL A 302 20.99 19.59 7.18
N PRO A 303 20.88 19.11 8.43
CA PRO A 303 19.97 18.02 8.74
C PRO A 303 18.55 18.36 8.29
N ASP A 304 17.86 17.41 7.71
CA ASP A 304 16.43 17.58 7.40
C ASP A 304 15.71 18.02 8.67
N ALA A 305 14.92 19.08 8.54
CA ALA A 305 14.11 19.56 9.67
C ALA A 305 13.29 18.38 10.18
N LYS A 306 13.51 17.99 11.44
CA LYS A 306 12.66 16.98 12.07
C LYS A 306 11.22 17.43 11.85
N LEU A 307 10.46 16.69 11.06
CA LEU A 307 9.04 16.91 10.93
C LEU A 307 8.50 17.03 12.35
N GLN A 308 8.04 18.23 12.70
CA GLN A 308 7.49 18.45 14.02
C GLN A 308 6.37 17.42 14.19
N LYS A 309 6.54 16.50 15.13
CA LYS A 309 5.47 15.59 15.47
C LYS A 309 4.32 16.45 15.94
N ILE A 310 3.24 16.46 15.17
CA ILE A 310 2.02 17.12 15.60
C ILE A 310 1.63 16.44 16.91
N ARG A 311 1.71 17.19 18.00
CA ARG A 311 1.22 16.76 19.31
C ARG A 311 -0.18 17.29 19.45
N PHE A 312 -1.12 16.40 19.56
CA PHE A 312 -2.47 16.75 19.96
C PHE A 312 -2.59 16.45 21.45
N ASP A 313 -2.78 17.47 22.25
CA ASP A 313 -3.16 17.33 23.66
C ASP A 313 -4.67 17.37 23.75
N PHE A 314 -5.29 16.19 23.84
CA PHE A 314 -6.72 16.08 24.06
C PHE A 314 -7.00 16.07 25.57
N THR A 315 -7.38 17.21 26.10
CA THR A 315 -7.92 17.28 27.46
C THR A 315 -9.44 17.01 27.40
N PRO A 316 -9.94 15.96 28.06
CA PRO A 316 -11.36 15.66 28.05
C PRO A 316 -12.15 16.79 28.74
N LYS A 317 -13.24 17.24 28.12
CA LYS A 317 -14.15 18.26 28.73
C LYS A 317 -14.79 17.79 30.05
N CYS A 318 -14.97 16.48 30.19
CA CYS A 318 -15.48 15.86 31.39
C CYS A 318 -14.75 14.54 31.67
N VAL A 319 -14.65 14.20 32.93
CA VAL A 319 -14.07 12.89 33.34
C VAL A 319 -15.23 11.90 33.41
N SER A 320 -15.20 10.87 32.59
CA SER A 320 -16.20 9.78 32.61
C SER A 320 -16.12 8.99 33.93
N GLY A 321 -17.21 8.30 34.27
CA GLY A 321 -17.20 7.25 35.27
C GLY A 321 -16.16 6.14 34.93
N GLU A 322 -15.98 5.18 35.81
CA GLU A 322 -15.06 4.03 35.59
C GLU A 322 -15.59 3.11 34.50
N ASP A 323 -16.88 2.82 34.53
CA ASP A 323 -17.56 2.07 33.47
C ASP A 323 -17.94 3.02 32.34
N VAL A 324 -17.43 2.78 31.15
CA VAL A 324 -17.62 3.62 29.94
C VAL A 324 -18.72 3.06 29.06
N LEU A 325 -18.70 1.78 28.80
CA LEU A 325 -19.68 1.09 27.97
C LEU A 325 -19.87 -0.33 28.49
N SER A 326 -21.13 -0.74 28.64
CA SER A 326 -21.52 -2.13 28.92
C SER A 326 -22.49 -2.59 27.85
N CYS A 327 -22.20 -3.72 27.25
CA CYS A 327 -23.02 -4.38 26.25
C CYS A 327 -23.39 -5.78 26.75
N ASP A 328 -24.66 -6.16 26.60
CA ASP A 328 -25.19 -7.45 27.04
C ASP A 328 -26.10 -8.06 25.99
N GLY A 329 -25.72 -9.23 25.46
CA GLY A 329 -26.51 -10.03 24.55
C GLY A 329 -26.83 -9.38 23.20
N LEU A 330 -26.02 -8.43 22.71
CA LEU A 330 -26.30 -7.74 21.46
C LEU A 330 -26.30 -8.69 20.27
N SER A 331 -27.39 -8.64 19.48
CA SER A 331 -27.54 -9.45 18.28
C SER A 331 -28.03 -8.60 17.11
N LYS A 332 -27.59 -8.93 15.89
CA LYS A 332 -28.03 -8.27 14.65
C LYS A 332 -28.00 -9.20 13.46
N SER A 333 -29.10 -9.15 12.70
CA SER A 333 -29.22 -9.80 11.38
C SER A 333 -29.79 -8.82 10.35
N PHE A 334 -29.49 -9.04 9.07
CA PHE A 334 -30.10 -8.38 7.93
C PHE A 334 -30.53 -9.43 6.92
N ASP A 335 -31.76 -9.32 6.44
CA ASP A 335 -32.34 -10.20 5.41
C ASP A 335 -32.08 -11.70 5.64
N GLY A 336 -32.21 -12.13 6.91
CA GLY A 336 -32.00 -13.52 7.31
C GLY A 336 -30.54 -13.95 7.51
N LYS A 337 -29.57 -13.07 7.20
CA LYS A 337 -28.16 -13.30 7.48
C LYS A 337 -27.79 -12.76 8.87
N VAL A 338 -27.44 -13.64 9.78
CA VAL A 338 -26.93 -13.26 11.10
C VAL A 338 -25.52 -12.69 10.93
N LEU A 339 -25.30 -11.47 11.45
CA LEU A 339 -23.97 -10.84 11.49
C LEU A 339 -23.23 -11.20 12.77
N PHE A 340 -23.91 -11.07 13.89
CA PHE A 340 -23.41 -11.44 15.21
C PHE A 340 -24.60 -11.74 16.14
N CYS A 341 -24.38 -12.60 17.11
CA CYS A 341 -25.36 -12.91 18.13
C CYS A 341 -24.68 -13.01 19.50
N ASP A 342 -25.43 -12.61 20.53
CA ASP A 342 -25.05 -12.72 21.94
C ASP A 342 -23.70 -12.07 22.29
N VAL A 343 -23.44 -10.89 21.72
CA VAL A 343 -22.18 -10.17 21.96
C VAL A 343 -22.29 -9.37 23.25
N SER A 344 -21.47 -9.74 24.23
CA SER A 344 -21.40 -9.09 25.55
C SER A 344 -19.97 -8.68 25.87
N PHE A 345 -19.77 -7.44 26.29
CA PHE A 345 -18.47 -6.92 26.72
C PHE A 345 -18.62 -5.62 27.50
N ASP A 346 -17.61 -5.32 28.31
CA ASP A 346 -17.51 -4.07 29.05
C ASP A 346 -16.23 -3.32 28.65
N ILE A 347 -16.31 -1.99 28.66
CA ILE A 347 -15.16 -1.11 28.44
C ILE A 347 -15.06 -0.15 29.62
N LYS A 348 -13.88 -0.13 30.25
CA LYS A 348 -13.57 0.79 31.35
C LYS A 348 -12.80 2.01 30.90
N ARG A 349 -12.77 3.00 31.76
CA ARG A 349 -12.03 4.25 31.52
C ARG A 349 -10.56 3.99 31.25
N GLN A 350 -9.98 4.63 30.23
CA GLN A 350 -8.60 4.49 29.77
C GLN A 350 -8.29 3.17 29.05
N GLU A 351 -9.23 2.26 28.92
CA GLU A 351 -9.01 1.06 28.10
C GLU A 351 -8.99 1.40 26.60
N ARG A 352 -8.17 0.67 25.87
CA ARG A 352 -8.12 0.68 24.41
C ARG A 352 -8.52 -0.70 23.92
N VAL A 353 -9.66 -0.77 23.26
CA VAL A 353 -10.22 -2.03 22.79
C VAL A 353 -10.12 -2.09 21.26
N PHE A 354 -9.65 -3.20 20.73
CA PHE A 354 -9.61 -3.49 19.29
C PHE A 354 -10.71 -4.47 18.94
N LEU A 355 -11.54 -4.11 17.95
CA LEU A 355 -12.55 -4.99 17.40
C LEU A 355 -12.00 -5.64 16.14
N LEU A 356 -11.67 -6.94 16.21
CA LEU A 356 -11.10 -7.71 15.12
C LEU A 356 -12.13 -8.67 14.52
N GLY A 357 -11.94 -9.08 13.30
CA GLY A 357 -12.78 -10.06 12.59
C GLY A 357 -12.76 -9.83 11.08
N ASP A 358 -13.31 -10.78 10.34
CA ASP A 358 -13.36 -10.80 8.90
C ASP A 358 -14.16 -9.64 8.30
N ASN A 359 -13.95 -9.36 7.03
CA ASN A 359 -14.74 -8.38 6.33
C ASN A 359 -16.19 -8.83 6.21
N GLY A 360 -17.12 -7.94 6.58
CA GLY A 360 -18.55 -8.24 6.55
C GLY A 360 -19.10 -8.99 7.76
N CYS A 361 -18.29 -9.28 8.81
CA CYS A 361 -18.76 -9.89 10.05
C CYS A 361 -19.60 -8.96 10.95
N GLY A 362 -19.75 -7.67 10.59
CA GLY A 362 -20.61 -6.75 11.32
C GLY A 362 -19.91 -5.74 12.22
N LYS A 363 -18.57 -5.57 12.16
CA LYS A 363 -17.81 -4.61 12.98
C LYS A 363 -18.38 -3.19 12.90
N THR A 364 -18.51 -2.66 11.69
CA THR A 364 -19.08 -1.32 11.46
C THR A 364 -20.55 -1.24 11.88
N THR A 365 -21.30 -2.33 11.70
CA THR A 365 -22.70 -2.41 12.15
C THR A 365 -22.80 -2.32 13.67
N LEU A 366 -21.93 -3.00 14.41
CA LEU A 366 -21.88 -2.91 15.87
C LEU A 366 -21.58 -1.46 16.30
N LEU A 367 -20.59 -0.79 15.72
CA LEU A 367 -20.28 0.60 16.00
C LEU A 367 -21.47 1.52 15.68
N LYS A 368 -22.17 1.31 14.57
CA LYS A 368 -23.37 2.09 14.19
C LYS A 368 -24.56 1.85 15.09
N ILE A 369 -24.69 0.67 15.69
CA ILE A 369 -25.69 0.43 16.75
C ILE A 369 -25.33 1.21 18.01
N LEU A 370 -24.06 1.21 18.42
CA LEU A 370 -23.59 1.95 19.59
C LEU A 370 -23.70 3.48 19.40
N THR A 371 -23.54 3.98 18.19
CA THR A 371 -23.75 5.42 17.89
C THR A 371 -25.22 5.79 17.69
N GLY A 372 -26.14 4.80 17.67
CA GLY A 372 -27.56 5.04 17.47
C GLY A 372 -28.00 5.23 16.02
N GLU A 373 -27.08 5.04 15.04
CA GLU A 373 -27.41 5.13 13.61
C GLU A 373 -28.25 3.92 13.15
N TYR A 374 -28.02 2.74 13.73
CA TYR A 374 -28.83 1.55 13.47
C TYR A 374 -29.58 1.08 14.71
N PRO A 375 -30.84 0.65 14.55
CA PRO A 375 -31.57 0.07 15.65
C PRO A 375 -30.95 -1.29 16.04
N ARG A 376 -30.83 -1.53 17.35
CA ARG A 376 -30.54 -2.86 17.88
C ARG A 376 -31.68 -3.81 17.56
N GLN A 377 -31.40 -5.09 17.44
CA GLN A 377 -32.41 -6.13 17.27
C GLN A 377 -32.71 -6.78 18.62
N ASP A 378 -31.66 -7.34 19.27
CA ASP A 378 -31.74 -7.94 20.59
C ASP A 378 -30.61 -7.45 21.46
N GLY A 379 -30.72 -7.67 22.78
CA GLY A 379 -29.74 -7.26 23.76
C GLY A 379 -29.86 -5.79 24.18
N THR A 380 -28.97 -5.37 25.06
CA THR A 380 -28.94 -4.00 25.59
C THR A 380 -27.51 -3.47 25.62
N PHE A 381 -27.36 -2.16 25.55
CA PHE A 381 -26.11 -1.50 25.88
C PHE A 381 -26.37 -0.22 26.67
N ARG A 382 -25.41 0.14 27.48
CA ARG A 382 -25.46 1.33 28.30
C ARG A 382 -24.14 2.05 28.35
N PHE A 383 -24.18 3.36 28.10
CA PHE A 383 -23.02 4.22 28.34
C PHE A 383 -22.95 4.64 29.80
N GLY A 384 -21.77 4.81 30.32
CA GLY A 384 -21.50 5.34 31.65
C GLY A 384 -21.88 6.80 31.79
N SER A 385 -21.80 7.31 33.03
CA SER A 385 -22.09 8.70 33.34
C SER A 385 -20.99 9.64 32.82
N ASN A 386 -21.43 10.90 32.50
CA ASN A 386 -20.55 11.96 32.02
C ASN A 386 -19.68 11.58 30.80
N LEU A 387 -20.27 10.90 29.82
CA LEU A 387 -19.57 10.44 28.61
C LEU A 387 -19.99 11.31 27.42
N LEU A 388 -18.99 11.76 26.67
CA LEU A 388 -19.16 12.31 25.32
C LEU A 388 -18.60 11.29 24.34
N THR A 389 -19.43 10.82 23.40
CA THR A 389 -19.04 9.87 22.37
C THR A 389 -18.65 10.62 21.10
N GLY A 390 -17.52 10.25 20.51
CA GLY A 390 -17.10 10.66 19.18
C GLY A 390 -16.99 9.43 18.27
N TYR A 391 -17.52 9.53 17.06
CA TYR A 391 -17.39 8.48 16.04
C TYR A 391 -16.67 9.02 14.82
N PHE A 392 -15.61 8.33 14.42
CA PHE A 392 -14.89 8.63 13.20
C PHE A 392 -15.21 7.54 12.17
N ASP A 393 -15.98 7.91 11.14
CA ASP A 393 -16.38 6.99 10.08
C ASP A 393 -15.30 6.87 9.00
N GLN A 394 -15.24 5.72 8.36
CA GLN A 394 -14.38 5.44 7.23
C GLN A 394 -14.73 6.31 6.01
N VAL A 395 -16.00 6.61 5.82
CA VAL A 395 -16.51 7.51 4.78
C VAL A 395 -16.79 8.88 5.39
N GLN A 396 -15.91 9.83 5.14
CA GLN A 396 -16.07 11.22 5.61
C GLN A 396 -17.14 11.99 4.80
N ALA A 397 -18.32 11.43 4.67
CA ALA A 397 -19.40 11.95 3.84
C ALA A 397 -20.06 13.22 4.38
N LYS A 398 -19.64 13.75 5.54
CA LYS A 398 -20.27 14.88 6.22
C LYS A 398 -19.52 16.22 6.11
N LEU A 399 -18.44 16.26 5.31
CA LEU A 399 -17.74 17.52 5.08
C LEU A 399 -18.48 18.35 4.02
N ASP A 400 -18.66 19.62 4.28
CA ASP A 400 -19.21 20.56 3.32
C ASP A 400 -18.13 20.96 2.29
N LEU A 401 -18.20 20.37 1.11
CA LEU A 401 -17.23 20.59 0.02
C LEU A 401 -17.21 22.02 -0.51
N THR A 402 -18.16 22.85 -0.13
CA THR A 402 -18.21 24.28 -0.54
C THR A 402 -17.39 25.18 0.38
N LYS A 403 -17.00 24.69 1.57
CA LYS A 403 -16.24 25.43 2.57
C LYS A 403 -14.75 25.26 2.41
N THR A 404 -14.01 26.21 2.93
CA THR A 404 -12.56 26.07 3.11
C THR A 404 -12.27 25.13 4.29
N VAL A 405 -11.09 24.50 4.30
CA VAL A 405 -10.67 23.61 5.39
C VAL A 405 -10.77 24.30 6.76
N ILE A 406 -10.32 25.55 6.83
CA ILE A 406 -10.40 26.32 8.08
C ILE A 406 -11.83 26.70 8.45
N GLY A 407 -12.69 26.97 7.46
CA GLY A 407 -14.11 27.29 7.67
C GLY A 407 -14.87 26.11 8.25
N GLU A 408 -14.62 24.89 7.77
CA GLU A 408 -15.24 23.66 8.27
C GLU A 408 -14.84 23.39 9.74
N VAL A 409 -13.58 23.62 10.10
CA VAL A 409 -13.12 23.48 11.49
C VAL A 409 -13.69 24.59 12.36
N TRP A 410 -13.73 25.83 11.89
CA TRP A 410 -14.20 26.97 12.66
C TRP A 410 -15.70 26.92 12.97
N ASP A 411 -16.51 26.42 12.05
CA ASP A 411 -17.95 26.26 12.30
C ASP A 411 -18.25 25.28 13.44
N THR A 412 -17.39 24.27 13.61
CA THR A 412 -17.49 23.29 14.69
C THR A 412 -16.85 23.79 16.00
N PHE A 413 -15.81 24.59 15.90
CA PHE A 413 -15.02 25.10 17.04
C PHE A 413 -14.76 26.62 16.92
N PRO A 414 -15.77 27.45 17.03
CA PRO A 414 -15.65 28.92 16.84
C PRO A 414 -14.78 29.62 17.88
N GLN A 415 -14.32 28.91 18.90
CA GLN A 415 -13.47 29.42 19.96
C GLN A 415 -11.98 29.05 19.83
N MET A 416 -11.57 28.46 18.73
CA MET A 416 -10.15 28.15 18.45
C MET A 416 -9.37 29.37 17.97
#